data_19b93b0f6b55984ad8755c342a483af2
#
_entry.id   19b93b0f6b55984ad8755c342a483af2
#
_cell.length_a   1.000
_cell.length_b   1.000
_cell.length_c   1.000
_cell.angle_alpha   90.00
_cell.angle_beta   90.00
_cell.angle_gamma   90.00
#
_symmetry.space_group_name_H-M   'P 1'
#
loop_
_entity.id
_entity.type
_entity.pdbx_description
1 polymer ?
#
loop_
_entity_poly.entity_id
_entity_poly.type
_entity_poly.pdbx_seq_one_letter_code
_entity_poly.pdbx_strand_id
1 'polypeptide(L)'
;MPAVQETIEQVKKIDVDQYKYGFETNIETVKAPKGLNEDIVRFISERKGEPVWMLEWRLEAYRRWRAMTEPTWAKVSYPKIDFEDLYYYAAPKSGEAPKSLDEVDPAILEMYDKLGVPLREREILAGVKRDQPRVAVDAVIDSVSVVTTFKEELAKAGVIFCSISEALREHPELVKKYLGTVVPQSDNFYAALNSAVFSDGSFVYVPEGVRCPMELSTYFRINERETGQFERTLIIADKGAYVSYLEGCTAPMRDENQLHAAVVELIALDDAEIKYSTVQNWYPGDKDGKGGIYNFVTKRGDCRGRNSKISWTQVETGSAITWKYPSCILRGDSSRGEFYSIAVSNGHQQVDSGTKMIHLGRNTSSRIISKGIAAGFSQNTYRGLVSAHRKATGARNFTNCDSLLIGDKCGAHTVPYIEAKNQTAHFEHEATTSKISDDMLFYCRQRGLSEEEAVALVVNGFVRDVLQQLPMEFLAETQKLIGISLEGSVG
;
A
#
# COMPACT_ATOMS: atom_id res chain seq x y z
N MET A 1 0.26 16.37 -27.63
CA MET A 1 -0.25 15.23 -28.38
C MET A 1 0.78 14.12 -28.69
N PRO A 2 2.09 14.35 -28.96
CA PRO A 2 3.06 13.24 -29.09
C PRO A 2 3.22 12.42 -27.81
N ALA A 3 3.31 13.02 -26.65
CA ALA A 3 3.48 12.33 -25.36
C ALA A 3 2.33 11.36 -25.01
N VAL A 4 1.09 11.70 -25.35
CA VAL A 4 -0.08 10.83 -25.13
C VAL A 4 -0.05 9.61 -26.04
N GLN A 5 0.41 9.76 -27.27
CA GLN A 5 0.56 8.66 -28.23
C GLN A 5 1.69 7.70 -27.82
N GLU A 6 2.80 8.23 -27.30
CA GLU A 6 3.93 7.43 -26.81
C GLU A 6 3.54 6.64 -25.53
N THR A 7 2.77 7.24 -24.63
CA THR A 7 2.20 6.55 -23.45
C THR A 7 1.23 5.44 -23.86
N ILE A 8 0.40 5.67 -24.88
CA ILE A 8 -0.53 4.66 -25.40
C ILE A 8 0.26 3.50 -26.07
N GLU A 9 1.36 3.78 -26.74
CA GLU A 9 2.20 2.72 -27.33
C GLU A 9 2.98 1.93 -26.27
N GLN A 10 3.42 2.55 -25.19
CA GLN A 10 4.03 1.86 -24.06
C GLN A 10 3.02 0.96 -23.33
N VAL A 11 1.79 1.43 -23.12
CA VAL A 11 0.69 0.64 -22.55
C VAL A 11 0.34 -0.56 -23.44
N LYS A 12 0.40 -0.43 -24.76
CA LYS A 12 0.16 -1.55 -25.69
C LYS A 12 1.29 -2.59 -25.71
N LYS A 13 2.51 -2.24 -25.27
CA LYS A 13 3.67 -3.15 -25.22
C LYS A 13 3.72 -4.01 -23.95
N ILE A 14 2.93 -3.68 -22.92
CA ILE A 14 2.84 -4.52 -21.72
C ILE A 14 2.03 -5.77 -22.10
N ASP A 15 2.66 -6.93 -22.01
CA ASP A 15 1.98 -8.20 -22.28
C ASP A 15 0.88 -8.43 -21.25
N VAL A 16 -0.37 -8.30 -21.69
CA VAL A 16 -1.55 -8.37 -20.83
C VAL A 16 -1.68 -9.74 -20.17
N ASP A 17 -1.32 -10.81 -20.88
CA ASP A 17 -1.49 -12.16 -20.38
C ASP A 17 -0.45 -12.48 -19.29
N GLN A 18 0.80 -11.99 -19.41
CA GLN A 18 1.80 -12.12 -18.35
C GLN A 18 1.44 -11.29 -17.12
N TYR A 19 0.90 -10.09 -17.31
CA TYR A 19 0.48 -9.22 -16.21
C TYR A 19 -0.76 -9.74 -15.49
N LYS A 20 -1.68 -10.36 -16.24
CA LYS A 20 -2.95 -10.91 -15.73
C LYS A 20 -2.76 -12.15 -14.86
N TYR A 21 -1.86 -13.04 -15.26
CA TYR A 21 -1.70 -14.35 -14.60
C TYR A 21 -0.50 -14.42 -13.65
N GLY A 22 0.34 -13.40 -13.61
CA GLY A 22 1.58 -13.40 -12.87
C GLY A 22 2.59 -14.38 -13.47
N PHE A 23 3.83 -14.30 -13.07
CA PHE A 23 4.87 -15.25 -13.43
C PHE A 23 5.68 -15.64 -12.20
N GLU A 24 6.16 -16.89 -12.14
CA GLU A 24 7.08 -17.35 -11.11
C GLU A 24 8.52 -17.13 -11.57
N THR A 25 9.38 -16.68 -10.66
CA THR A 25 10.81 -16.57 -10.89
C THR A 25 11.50 -17.64 -10.07
N ASN A 26 12.28 -18.51 -10.72
CA ASN A 26 12.99 -19.57 -10.03
C ASN A 26 14.30 -19.02 -9.43
N ILE A 27 14.23 -18.60 -8.17
CA ILE A 27 15.34 -18.10 -7.37
C ILE A 27 15.55 -19.07 -6.21
N GLU A 28 16.79 -19.56 -6.01
CA GLU A 28 17.10 -20.35 -4.83
C GLU A 28 16.99 -19.49 -3.56
N THR A 29 16.21 -19.96 -2.60
CA THR A 29 15.93 -19.24 -1.35
C THR A 29 16.35 -20.03 -0.12
N VAL A 30 16.66 -19.31 0.95
CA VAL A 30 16.85 -19.81 2.31
C VAL A 30 15.61 -19.45 3.10
N LYS A 31 14.94 -20.45 3.69
CA LYS A 31 13.74 -20.28 4.54
C LYS A 31 14.07 -20.60 5.99
N ALA A 32 13.46 -19.86 6.92
CA ALA A 32 13.38 -20.29 8.33
C ALA A 32 12.43 -21.51 8.42
N PRO A 33 12.50 -22.31 9.48
CA PRO A 33 11.47 -23.33 9.76
C PRO A 33 10.07 -22.71 9.85
N LYS A 34 9.01 -23.50 9.53
CA LYS A 34 7.61 -23.10 9.71
C LYS A 34 7.26 -22.86 11.19
N GLY A 35 6.26 -22.03 11.38
CA GLY A 35 5.73 -21.67 12.70
C GLY A 35 6.44 -20.48 13.32
N LEU A 36 5.85 -19.91 14.37
CA LEU A 36 6.36 -18.72 15.03
C LEU A 36 6.62 -18.95 16.53
N ASN A 37 7.88 -18.83 16.91
CA ASN A 37 8.35 -18.90 18.28
C ASN A 37 9.51 -17.91 18.50
N GLU A 38 10.01 -17.81 19.74
CA GLU A 38 11.13 -16.89 20.04
C GLU A 38 12.42 -17.20 19.25
N ASP A 39 12.66 -18.48 18.89
CA ASP A 39 13.87 -18.87 18.14
C ASP A 39 13.80 -18.35 16.69
N ILE A 40 12.63 -18.39 16.07
CA ILE A 40 12.40 -17.79 14.74
C ILE A 40 12.59 -16.27 14.79
N VAL A 41 12.09 -15.60 15.83
CA VAL A 41 12.30 -14.15 16.02
C VAL A 41 13.79 -13.83 16.17
N ARG A 42 14.54 -14.63 16.95
CA ARG A 42 16.01 -14.49 17.11
C ARG A 42 16.73 -14.74 15.78
N PHE A 43 16.33 -15.77 15.06
CA PHE A 43 16.88 -16.09 13.73
C PHE A 43 16.73 -14.91 12.75
N ILE A 44 15.54 -14.30 12.68
CA ILE A 44 15.29 -13.13 11.82
C ILE A 44 16.23 -11.97 12.21
N SER A 45 16.30 -11.65 13.50
CA SER A 45 17.14 -10.54 14.00
C SER A 45 18.62 -10.78 13.74
N GLU A 46 19.10 -12.00 13.92
CA GLU A 46 20.50 -12.40 13.64
C GLU A 46 20.81 -12.27 12.14
N ARG A 47 19.94 -12.80 11.27
CA ARG A 47 20.09 -12.71 9.80
C ARG A 47 20.14 -11.27 9.29
N LYS A 48 19.41 -10.36 9.94
CA LYS A 48 19.39 -8.94 9.61
C LYS A 48 20.53 -8.13 10.25
N GLY A 49 21.31 -8.74 11.14
CA GLY A 49 22.40 -8.05 11.86
C GLY A 49 21.89 -6.91 12.74
N GLU A 50 20.75 -7.12 13.40
CA GLU A 50 20.08 -6.07 14.16
C GLU A 50 20.75 -5.79 15.51
N PRO A 51 20.66 -4.54 16.02
CA PRO A 51 21.14 -4.22 17.37
C PRO A 51 20.28 -4.91 18.44
N VAL A 52 20.85 -5.16 19.61
CA VAL A 52 20.21 -5.88 20.73
C VAL A 52 18.85 -5.30 21.12
N TRP A 53 18.72 -3.95 21.16
CA TRP A 53 17.45 -3.30 21.48
C TRP A 53 16.32 -3.66 20.50
N MET A 54 16.66 -3.94 19.22
CA MET A 54 15.68 -4.32 18.21
C MET A 54 15.19 -5.76 18.42
N LEU A 55 16.10 -6.67 18.78
CA LEU A 55 15.72 -8.03 19.16
C LEU A 55 14.79 -8.04 20.38
N GLU A 56 15.12 -7.26 21.43
CA GLU A 56 14.28 -7.13 22.62
C GLU A 56 12.87 -6.59 22.24
N TRP A 57 12.82 -5.59 21.38
CA TRP A 57 11.57 -5.01 20.88
C TRP A 57 10.74 -6.04 20.11
N ARG A 58 11.35 -6.89 19.27
CA ARG A 58 10.67 -7.97 18.55
C ARG A 58 10.12 -9.04 19.48
N LEU A 59 10.90 -9.48 20.46
CA LEU A 59 10.50 -10.48 21.43
C LEU A 59 9.32 -9.99 22.30
N GLU A 60 9.33 -8.71 22.68
CA GLU A 60 8.19 -8.10 23.37
C GLU A 60 6.94 -8.11 22.48
N ALA A 61 7.06 -7.74 21.19
CA ALA A 61 5.98 -7.78 20.23
C ALA A 61 5.40 -9.20 20.07
N TYR A 62 6.26 -10.21 19.95
CA TYR A 62 5.86 -11.61 19.89
C TYR A 62 5.04 -12.04 21.12
N ARG A 63 5.52 -11.71 22.34
CA ARG A 63 4.79 -12.04 23.57
C ARG A 63 3.44 -11.33 23.65
N ARG A 64 3.37 -10.07 23.21
CA ARG A 64 2.09 -9.33 23.09
C ARG A 64 1.15 -10.00 22.10
N TRP A 65 1.63 -10.33 20.91
CA TRP A 65 0.84 -11.02 19.89
C TRP A 65 0.27 -12.35 20.41
N ARG A 66 1.07 -13.17 21.10
CA ARG A 66 0.62 -14.44 21.69
C ARG A 66 -0.49 -14.26 22.73
N ALA A 67 -0.57 -13.11 23.36
CA ALA A 67 -1.61 -12.77 24.33
C ALA A 67 -2.87 -12.14 23.70
N MET A 68 -2.81 -11.78 22.42
CA MET A 68 -3.94 -11.18 21.70
C MET A 68 -4.82 -12.26 21.06
N THR A 69 -6.07 -11.88 20.80
CA THR A 69 -7.01 -12.67 19.99
C THR A 69 -7.17 -12.02 18.63
N GLU A 70 -7.20 -12.85 17.57
CA GLU A 70 -7.48 -12.38 16.23
C GLU A 70 -8.85 -11.67 16.19
N PRO A 71 -8.93 -10.44 15.64
CA PRO A 71 -10.17 -9.69 15.65
C PRO A 71 -11.17 -10.24 14.62
N THR A 72 -12.47 -10.16 14.94
CA THR A 72 -13.56 -10.72 14.12
C THR A 72 -14.62 -9.67 13.73
N TRP A 73 -14.35 -8.39 13.92
CA TRP A 73 -15.32 -7.32 13.70
C TRP A 73 -15.45 -6.84 12.25
N ALA A 74 -14.46 -7.15 11.39
CA ALA A 74 -14.52 -6.78 9.98
C ALA A 74 -15.59 -7.61 9.24
N LYS A 75 -16.18 -7.01 8.20
CA LYS A 75 -17.17 -7.69 7.37
C LYS A 75 -16.51 -8.52 6.28
N VAL A 76 -15.67 -9.45 6.70
CA VAL A 76 -14.99 -10.44 5.85
C VAL A 76 -15.08 -11.81 6.52
N SER A 77 -15.10 -12.85 5.72
CA SER A 77 -15.14 -14.24 6.18
C SER A 77 -14.08 -15.04 5.45
N TYR A 78 -13.19 -15.68 6.18
CA TYR A 78 -12.12 -16.51 5.64
C TYR A 78 -11.83 -17.68 6.59
N PRO A 79 -11.26 -18.79 6.10
CA PRO A 79 -10.81 -19.89 6.95
C PRO A 79 -9.79 -19.40 7.98
N LYS A 80 -9.81 -20.00 9.17
CA LYS A 80 -8.84 -19.67 10.22
C LYS A 80 -7.42 -19.86 9.70
N ILE A 81 -6.58 -18.84 9.88
CA ILE A 81 -5.17 -18.88 9.49
C ILE A 81 -4.43 -19.79 10.48
N ASP A 82 -3.68 -20.75 9.95
CA ASP A 82 -2.74 -21.54 10.74
C ASP A 82 -1.38 -20.84 10.77
N PHE A 83 -1.14 -20.09 11.84
CA PHE A 83 0.10 -19.35 12.03
C PHE A 83 1.31 -20.27 12.29
N GLU A 84 1.11 -21.56 12.57
CA GLU A 84 2.19 -22.54 12.74
C GLU A 84 2.58 -23.21 11.41
N ASP A 85 1.76 -23.06 10.36
CA ASP A 85 2.04 -23.58 9.01
C ASP A 85 2.50 -22.49 8.01
N LEU A 86 3.14 -21.43 8.49
CA LEU A 86 3.69 -20.34 7.68
C LEU A 86 5.19 -20.22 7.83
N TYR A 87 5.87 -19.84 6.74
CA TYR A 87 7.24 -19.35 6.78
C TYR A 87 7.24 -17.84 7.06
N TYR A 88 7.98 -17.41 8.08
CA TYR A 88 8.09 -16.01 8.48
C TYR A 88 9.32 -15.31 7.94
N TYR A 89 10.19 -16.03 7.26
CA TYR A 89 11.37 -15.49 6.59
C TYR A 89 11.75 -16.36 5.40
N ALA A 90 11.93 -15.71 4.26
CA ALA A 90 12.51 -16.27 3.05
C ALA A 90 13.41 -15.22 2.40
N ALA A 91 14.57 -15.60 1.95
CA ALA A 91 15.52 -14.70 1.30
C ALA A 91 16.23 -15.40 0.15
N PRO A 92 16.56 -14.70 -0.96
CA PRO A 92 17.44 -15.23 -1.98
C PRO A 92 18.76 -15.72 -1.40
N LYS A 93 19.31 -16.80 -1.93
CA LYS A 93 20.56 -17.43 -1.46
C LYS A 93 21.82 -16.61 -1.75
N SER A 94 21.71 -15.60 -2.62
CA SER A 94 22.77 -14.65 -2.94
C SER A 94 23.21 -13.92 -1.67
N GLY A 95 24.53 -13.86 -1.43
CA GLY A 95 25.16 -13.28 -0.24
C GLY A 95 24.77 -11.84 0.08
N GLU A 96 25.70 -11.01 0.57
CA GLU A 96 25.48 -9.61 0.94
C GLU A 96 24.60 -8.83 -0.06
N ALA A 97 23.78 -7.90 0.43
CA ALA A 97 22.95 -7.03 -0.42
C ALA A 97 23.82 -6.36 -1.49
N PRO A 98 23.48 -6.47 -2.79
CA PRO A 98 24.29 -5.94 -3.86
C PRO A 98 24.45 -4.42 -3.73
N LYS A 99 25.68 -3.93 -3.99
CA LYS A 99 26.00 -2.50 -3.89
C LYS A 99 25.70 -1.72 -5.17
N SER A 100 25.45 -2.43 -6.26
CA SER A 100 25.10 -1.85 -7.56
C SER A 100 24.18 -2.78 -8.36
N LEU A 101 23.47 -2.23 -9.38
CA LEU A 101 22.66 -3.03 -10.30
C LEU A 101 23.47 -4.12 -11.04
N ASP A 102 24.81 -3.95 -11.17
CA ASP A 102 25.70 -4.91 -11.83
C ASP A 102 25.93 -6.19 -11.01
N GLU A 103 25.69 -6.13 -9.71
CA GLU A 103 25.87 -7.23 -8.77
C GLU A 103 24.55 -8.00 -8.52
N VAL A 104 23.41 -7.46 -9.01
CA VAL A 104 22.10 -8.10 -8.88
C VAL A 104 21.98 -9.28 -9.83
N ASP A 105 21.41 -10.39 -9.36
CA ASP A 105 21.13 -11.57 -10.20
C ASP A 105 20.32 -11.15 -11.45
N PRO A 106 20.78 -11.50 -12.66
CA PRO A 106 20.08 -11.18 -13.89
C PRO A 106 18.62 -11.62 -13.93
N ALA A 107 18.29 -12.74 -13.29
CA ALA A 107 16.91 -13.24 -13.21
C ALA A 107 15.99 -12.28 -12.40
N ILE A 108 16.54 -11.63 -11.39
CA ILE A 108 15.85 -10.61 -10.60
C ILE A 108 15.62 -9.34 -11.43
N LEU A 109 16.64 -8.89 -12.15
CA LEU A 109 16.52 -7.71 -13.02
C LEU A 109 15.49 -7.94 -14.14
N GLU A 110 15.52 -9.11 -14.79
CA GLU A 110 14.55 -9.50 -15.81
C GLU A 110 13.11 -9.55 -15.24
N MET A 111 12.96 -10.03 -14.02
CA MET A 111 11.67 -10.06 -13.34
C MET A 111 11.10 -8.64 -13.14
N TYR A 112 11.92 -7.71 -12.67
CA TYR A 112 11.46 -6.32 -12.48
C TYR A 112 11.21 -5.59 -13.80
N ASP A 113 11.98 -5.89 -14.85
CA ASP A 113 11.72 -5.37 -16.19
C ASP A 113 10.38 -5.86 -16.74
N LYS A 114 10.04 -7.14 -16.56
CA LYS A 114 8.73 -7.70 -16.90
C LYS A 114 7.59 -7.06 -16.10
N LEU A 115 7.83 -6.64 -14.86
CA LEU A 115 6.87 -5.91 -14.03
C LEU A 115 6.74 -4.43 -14.41
N GLY A 116 7.57 -3.95 -15.34
CA GLY A 116 7.59 -2.54 -15.74
C GLY A 116 8.19 -1.61 -14.71
N VAL A 117 8.93 -2.14 -13.72
CA VAL A 117 9.58 -1.35 -12.67
C VAL A 117 10.77 -0.59 -13.26
N PRO A 118 10.83 0.76 -13.19
CA PRO A 118 11.88 1.55 -13.84
C PRO A 118 13.21 1.47 -13.07
N LEU A 119 13.96 0.39 -13.20
CA LEU A 119 15.33 0.25 -12.65
C LEU A 119 16.39 0.96 -13.50
N ARG A 120 16.07 2.07 -14.19
CA ARG A 120 16.82 2.66 -15.31
C ARG A 120 17.87 3.70 -14.93
N GLU A 121 18.55 3.57 -13.81
CA GLU A 121 19.66 4.47 -13.48
C GLU A 121 20.74 4.50 -14.56
N ARG A 122 21.05 3.37 -15.20
CA ARG A 122 22.06 3.23 -16.26
C ARG A 122 21.76 4.03 -17.53
N GLU A 123 20.51 4.12 -17.98
CA GLU A 123 20.16 4.88 -19.20
C GLU A 123 20.36 6.39 -18.97
N ILE A 124 20.14 6.87 -17.76
CA ILE A 124 20.32 8.28 -17.38
C ILE A 124 21.81 8.59 -17.25
N LEU A 125 22.60 7.71 -16.65
CA LEU A 125 24.06 7.83 -16.56
C LEU A 125 24.74 7.74 -17.94
N ALA A 126 24.16 7.01 -18.90
CA ALA A 126 24.61 6.93 -20.28
C ALA A 126 24.24 8.17 -21.13
N GLY A 127 23.66 9.22 -20.55
CA GLY A 127 23.36 10.49 -21.22
C GLY A 127 22.11 10.48 -22.10
N VAL A 128 21.24 9.48 -21.97
CA VAL A 128 19.94 9.45 -22.65
C VAL A 128 19.01 10.44 -21.97
N LYS A 129 18.93 11.66 -22.48
CA LYS A 129 17.99 12.70 -22.02
C LYS A 129 16.56 12.29 -22.41
N ARG A 130 15.76 11.88 -21.45
CA ARG A 130 14.30 11.86 -21.57
C ARG A 130 13.72 12.85 -20.55
N ASP A 131 12.73 13.66 -20.96
CA ASP A 131 11.98 14.60 -20.12
C ASP A 131 10.94 13.86 -19.21
N GLN A 132 11.32 12.69 -18.66
CA GLN A 132 10.47 11.96 -17.72
C GLN A 132 10.87 12.29 -16.29
N PRO A 133 9.92 12.42 -15.36
CA PRO A 133 10.19 12.58 -13.95
C PRO A 133 11.08 11.42 -13.46
N ARG A 134 12.03 11.73 -12.59
CA ARG A 134 12.92 10.71 -12.03
C ARG A 134 12.23 10.06 -10.83
N VAL A 135 12.27 8.74 -10.79
CA VAL A 135 11.76 7.94 -9.68
C VAL A 135 12.92 7.13 -9.09
N ALA A 136 13.17 7.32 -7.80
CA ALA A 136 14.08 6.44 -7.07
C ALA A 136 13.30 5.20 -6.62
N VAL A 137 13.84 4.03 -6.91
CA VAL A 137 13.17 2.74 -6.66
C VAL A 137 13.96 1.91 -5.68
N ASP A 138 13.26 1.35 -4.70
CA ASP A 138 13.71 0.23 -3.86
C ASP A 138 12.93 -1.03 -4.25
N ALA A 139 13.65 -2.11 -4.55
CA ALA A 139 13.06 -3.37 -5.00
C ALA A 139 13.23 -4.44 -3.93
N VAL A 140 12.11 -4.98 -3.44
CA VAL A 140 12.07 -5.97 -2.36
C VAL A 140 11.48 -7.29 -2.84
N ILE A 141 12.22 -8.38 -2.67
CA ILE A 141 11.76 -9.76 -2.94
C ILE A 141 11.68 -10.51 -1.63
N ASP A 142 10.48 -11.03 -1.34
CA ASP A 142 10.18 -11.75 -0.10
C ASP A 142 10.64 -10.96 1.13
N SER A 143 11.72 -11.36 1.79
CA SER A 143 12.20 -10.76 3.02
C SER A 143 13.41 -9.82 2.87
N VAL A 144 13.82 -9.45 1.64
CA VAL A 144 15.08 -8.71 1.42
C VAL A 144 14.95 -7.63 0.33
N SER A 145 15.43 -6.41 0.64
CA SER A 145 15.70 -5.39 -0.38
C SER A 145 16.91 -5.81 -1.20
N VAL A 146 16.72 -5.89 -2.51
CA VAL A 146 17.74 -6.37 -3.47
C VAL A 146 18.42 -5.22 -4.20
N VAL A 147 17.81 -4.05 -4.31
CA VAL A 147 18.42 -2.87 -4.94
C VAL A 147 17.67 -1.59 -4.55
N THR A 148 18.43 -0.51 -4.32
CA THR A 148 17.89 0.86 -4.17
C THR A 148 18.65 1.78 -5.14
N THR A 149 17.91 2.48 -6.01
CA THR A 149 18.48 3.38 -7.02
C THR A 149 18.62 4.81 -6.52
N PHE A 150 19.48 5.64 -7.15
CA PHE A 150 19.68 7.07 -6.86
C PHE A 150 20.10 7.43 -5.42
N LYS A 151 20.64 6.49 -4.64
CA LYS A 151 21.07 6.73 -3.25
C LYS A 151 22.02 7.93 -3.10
N GLU A 152 23.03 8.04 -4.00
CA GLU A 152 24.01 9.12 -3.94
C GLU A 152 23.39 10.49 -4.24
N GLU A 153 22.43 10.56 -5.19
CA GLU A 153 21.76 11.81 -5.54
C GLU A 153 20.85 12.29 -4.39
N LEU A 154 20.11 11.37 -3.78
CA LEU A 154 19.29 11.64 -2.60
C LEU A 154 20.15 12.05 -1.40
N ALA A 155 21.28 11.39 -1.17
CA ALA A 155 22.23 11.71 -0.10
C ALA A 155 22.81 13.13 -0.25
N LYS A 156 23.06 13.62 -1.47
CA LYS A 156 23.48 15.02 -1.73
C LYS A 156 22.44 16.03 -1.25
N ALA A 157 21.15 15.69 -1.29
CA ALA A 157 20.06 16.49 -0.73
C ALA A 157 19.85 16.24 0.78
N GLY A 158 20.62 15.35 1.39
CA GLY A 158 20.47 14.91 2.78
C GLY A 158 19.29 13.96 3.00
N VAL A 159 18.64 13.47 1.93
CA VAL A 159 17.53 12.52 2.00
C VAL A 159 18.08 11.11 2.21
N ILE A 160 17.57 10.41 3.22
CA ILE A 160 17.84 8.99 3.43
C ILE A 160 16.70 8.20 2.82
N PHE A 161 17.02 7.31 1.88
CA PHE A 161 16.10 6.32 1.32
C PHE A 161 16.83 4.99 1.19
N CYS A 162 16.43 4.04 2.00
CA CYS A 162 17.04 2.71 2.07
C CYS A 162 16.07 1.69 2.67
N SER A 163 16.44 0.43 2.71
CA SER A 163 15.66 -0.58 3.45
C SER A 163 15.67 -0.29 4.95
N ILE A 164 14.61 -0.71 5.66
CA ILE A 164 14.55 -0.58 7.13
C ILE A 164 15.67 -1.36 7.80
N SER A 165 16.11 -2.49 7.21
CA SER A 165 17.23 -3.30 7.70
C SER A 165 18.57 -2.56 7.61
N GLU A 166 18.79 -1.81 6.53
CA GLU A 166 19.97 -0.94 6.39
C GLU A 166 19.89 0.22 7.40
N ALA A 167 18.72 0.86 7.52
CA ALA A 167 18.53 1.95 8.45
C ALA A 167 18.78 1.55 9.93
N LEU A 168 18.42 0.33 10.32
CA LEU A 168 18.70 -0.20 11.65
C LEU A 168 20.19 -0.32 11.96
N ARG A 169 21.03 -0.52 10.94
CA ARG A 169 22.49 -0.60 11.06
C ARG A 169 23.19 0.75 10.95
N GLU A 170 22.76 1.57 9.97
CA GLU A 170 23.45 2.82 9.63
C GLU A 170 22.87 4.05 10.34
N HIS A 171 21.57 4.02 10.67
CA HIS A 171 20.85 5.13 11.31
C HIS A 171 20.06 4.68 12.55
N PRO A 172 20.62 3.85 13.46
CA PRO A 172 19.89 3.22 14.57
C PRO A 172 19.17 4.21 15.47
N GLU A 173 19.76 5.40 15.70
CA GLU A 173 19.18 6.42 16.59
C GLU A 173 17.91 7.05 15.99
N LEU A 174 17.87 7.26 14.65
CA LEU A 174 16.67 7.74 13.96
C LEU A 174 15.57 6.68 14.03
N VAL A 175 15.89 5.44 13.70
CA VAL A 175 14.92 4.35 13.75
C VAL A 175 14.38 4.19 15.16
N LYS A 176 15.25 4.12 16.18
CA LYS A 176 14.88 3.98 17.59
C LYS A 176 13.97 5.13 18.09
N LYS A 177 14.20 6.35 17.59
CA LYS A 177 13.41 7.54 17.94
C LYS A 177 11.97 7.47 17.43
N TYR A 178 11.76 6.86 16.26
CA TYR A 178 10.47 6.98 15.56
C TYR A 178 9.71 5.67 15.39
N LEU A 179 10.39 4.52 15.29
CA LEU A 179 9.77 3.21 15.11
C LEU A 179 8.77 2.89 16.22
N GLY A 180 7.57 2.47 15.86
CA GLY A 180 6.52 2.08 16.81
C GLY A 180 5.88 3.27 17.55
N THR A 181 6.22 4.52 17.20
CA THR A 181 5.63 5.71 17.85
C THR A 181 4.28 6.11 17.26
N VAL A 182 3.94 5.61 16.07
CA VAL A 182 2.66 5.84 15.41
C VAL A 182 1.84 4.55 15.36
N VAL A 183 2.49 3.41 15.10
CA VAL A 183 1.90 2.07 15.20
C VAL A 183 2.62 1.30 16.32
N PRO A 184 2.19 1.43 17.58
CA PRO A 184 2.78 0.68 18.67
C PRO A 184 2.47 -0.81 18.53
N GLN A 185 3.28 -1.67 19.16
CA GLN A 185 3.09 -3.12 19.19
C GLN A 185 1.70 -3.54 19.70
N SER A 186 1.00 -2.66 20.41
CA SER A 186 -0.33 -2.87 20.97
C SER A 186 -1.47 -2.35 20.09
N ASP A 187 -1.19 -1.84 18.88
CA ASP A 187 -2.23 -1.23 18.02
C ASP A 187 -3.31 -2.25 17.64
N ASN A 188 -2.90 -3.39 17.13
CA ASN A 188 -3.80 -4.52 16.81
C ASN A 188 -3.01 -5.82 16.63
N PHE A 189 -3.73 -6.94 16.47
CA PHE A 189 -3.17 -8.29 16.32
C PHE A 189 -2.12 -8.39 15.20
N TYR A 190 -2.43 -7.89 13.99
CA TYR A 190 -1.52 -7.99 12.84
C TYR A 190 -0.35 -7.01 12.93
N ALA A 191 -0.52 -5.86 13.59
CA ALA A 191 0.58 -4.94 13.87
C ALA A 191 1.55 -5.51 14.90
N ALA A 192 1.06 -6.24 15.90
CA ALA A 192 1.88 -6.97 16.86
C ALA A 192 2.67 -8.10 16.17
N LEU A 193 2.00 -8.90 15.32
CA LEU A 193 2.63 -9.93 14.51
C LEU A 193 3.72 -9.34 13.60
N ASN A 194 3.38 -8.31 12.83
CA ASN A 194 4.36 -7.61 11.99
C ASN A 194 5.56 -7.12 12.81
N SER A 195 5.32 -6.51 13.96
CA SER A 195 6.38 -6.01 14.83
C SER A 195 7.36 -7.11 15.26
N ALA A 196 6.88 -8.33 15.46
CA ALA A 196 7.74 -9.46 15.83
C ALA A 196 8.58 -9.98 14.65
N VAL A 197 8.03 -9.97 13.43
CA VAL A 197 8.60 -10.75 12.30
C VAL A 197 8.90 -9.93 11.04
N PHE A 198 8.65 -8.60 11.00
CA PHE A 198 8.92 -7.86 9.78
C PHE A 198 10.37 -8.06 9.33
N SER A 199 10.55 -8.33 8.05
CA SER A 199 11.84 -8.73 7.52
C SER A 199 12.51 -7.63 6.70
N ASP A 200 11.71 -6.83 6.00
CA ASP A 200 12.18 -5.61 5.37
C ASP A 200 11.04 -4.57 5.19
N GLY A 201 11.28 -3.54 4.42
CA GLY A 201 10.43 -2.40 4.18
C GLY A 201 11.27 -1.15 3.95
N SER A 202 10.65 -0.01 3.78
CA SER A 202 11.34 1.23 3.45
C SER A 202 11.55 2.13 4.66
N PHE A 203 12.73 2.72 4.71
CA PHE A 203 13.04 3.82 5.61
C PHE A 203 13.29 5.09 4.79
N VAL A 204 12.55 6.15 5.10
CA VAL A 204 12.72 7.47 4.48
C VAL A 204 12.83 8.54 5.56
N TYR A 205 13.89 9.35 5.48
CA TYR A 205 14.01 10.57 6.26
C TYR A 205 14.33 11.74 5.34
N VAL A 206 13.47 12.77 5.36
CA VAL A 206 13.68 14.01 4.61
C VAL A 206 13.97 15.11 5.61
N PRO A 207 15.18 15.72 5.58
CA PRO A 207 15.60 16.70 6.57
C PRO A 207 14.84 18.02 6.44
N GLU A 208 14.97 18.89 7.47
CA GLU A 208 14.31 20.17 7.59
C GLU A 208 14.50 21.04 6.34
N GLY A 209 13.40 21.58 5.81
CA GLY A 209 13.36 22.49 4.66
C GLY A 209 13.63 21.83 3.31
N VAL A 210 13.86 20.53 3.26
CA VAL A 210 14.17 19.83 2.01
C VAL A 210 12.90 19.35 1.32
N ARG A 211 12.77 19.70 0.05
CA ARG A 211 11.81 19.08 -0.86
C ARG A 211 12.52 17.93 -1.56
N CYS A 212 12.05 16.69 -1.36
CA CYS A 212 12.64 15.53 -2.01
C CYS A 212 12.74 15.75 -3.53
N PRO A 213 13.94 15.59 -4.15
CA PRO A 213 14.17 16.02 -5.53
C PRO A 213 13.48 15.12 -6.57
N MET A 214 12.98 13.97 -6.17
CA MET A 214 12.32 13.00 -7.05
C MET A 214 11.24 12.22 -6.29
N GLU A 215 10.36 11.55 -7.01
CA GLU A 215 9.43 10.56 -6.45
C GLU A 215 10.22 9.37 -5.89
N LEU A 216 9.79 8.85 -4.75
CA LEU A 216 10.32 7.61 -4.19
C LEU A 216 9.33 6.48 -4.42
N SER A 217 9.82 5.30 -4.72
CA SER A 217 8.95 4.13 -4.93
C SER A 217 9.57 2.87 -4.35
N THR A 218 8.76 2.00 -3.78
CA THR A 218 9.18 0.65 -3.40
C THR A 218 8.24 -0.37 -4.00
N TYR A 219 8.82 -1.39 -4.61
CA TYR A 219 8.10 -2.53 -5.16
C TYR A 219 8.35 -3.77 -4.33
N PHE A 220 7.26 -4.30 -3.75
CA PHE A 220 7.28 -5.55 -2.99
C PHE A 220 6.77 -6.69 -3.86
N ARG A 221 7.56 -7.76 -3.95
CA ARG A 221 7.22 -8.98 -4.67
C ARG A 221 7.24 -10.16 -3.73
N ILE A 222 6.11 -10.83 -3.53
CA ILE A 222 6.06 -12.17 -2.92
C ILE A 222 6.41 -13.16 -4.01
N ASN A 223 7.48 -13.93 -3.84
CA ASN A 223 7.90 -14.93 -4.82
C ASN A 223 7.87 -16.36 -4.26
N GLU A 224 8.03 -16.54 -2.95
CA GLU A 224 8.07 -17.86 -2.31
C GLU A 224 6.69 -18.36 -1.90
N ARG A 225 6.50 -19.70 -1.97
CA ARG A 225 5.27 -20.39 -1.54
C ARG A 225 5.17 -20.49 -0.03
N GLU A 226 3.93 -20.50 0.49
CA GLU A 226 3.60 -20.67 1.92
C GLU A 226 4.30 -19.63 2.83
N THR A 227 4.77 -18.52 2.25
CA THR A 227 5.48 -17.46 2.96
C THR A 227 4.52 -16.31 3.25
N GLY A 228 4.49 -15.86 4.50
CA GLY A 228 3.89 -14.59 4.85
C GLY A 228 4.80 -13.44 4.45
N GLN A 229 4.22 -12.33 3.99
CA GLN A 229 4.93 -11.10 3.70
C GLN A 229 4.67 -10.07 4.81
N PHE A 230 5.74 -9.63 5.47
CA PHE A 230 5.68 -8.76 6.64
C PHE A 230 6.60 -7.57 6.45
N GLU A 231 6.11 -6.52 5.81
CA GLU A 231 6.88 -5.30 5.55
C GLU A 231 6.62 -4.25 6.63
N ARG A 232 7.65 -3.43 6.91
CA ARG A 232 7.48 -2.27 7.78
C ARG A 232 8.12 -1.04 7.17
N THR A 233 7.31 -0.08 6.79
CA THR A 233 7.73 1.19 6.20
C THR A 233 7.63 2.31 7.23
N LEU A 234 8.71 3.12 7.34
CA LEU A 234 8.78 4.28 8.23
C LEU A 234 9.24 5.50 7.43
N ILE A 235 8.37 6.51 7.32
CA ILE A 235 8.66 7.76 6.59
C ILE A 235 8.54 8.95 7.53
N ILE A 236 9.62 9.73 7.61
CA ILE A 236 9.69 10.94 8.42
C ILE A 236 9.97 12.14 7.50
N ALA A 237 9.07 13.11 7.49
CA ALA A 237 9.31 14.43 6.91
C ALA A 237 9.54 15.43 8.04
N ASP A 238 10.77 15.97 8.13
CA ASP A 238 11.14 16.95 9.13
C ASP A 238 10.50 18.30 8.79
N LYS A 239 10.69 19.34 9.58
CA LYS A 239 10.03 20.65 9.45
C LYS A 239 10.19 21.23 8.04
N GLY A 240 9.06 21.61 7.42
CA GLY A 240 9.03 22.16 6.07
C GLY A 240 9.45 21.20 4.97
N ALA A 241 9.63 19.91 5.26
CA ALA A 241 10.02 18.91 4.29
C ALA A 241 8.83 18.43 3.43
N TYR A 242 9.14 17.96 2.24
CA TYR A 242 8.16 17.35 1.33
C TYR A 242 8.68 16.03 0.76
N VAL A 243 7.83 15.02 0.75
CA VAL A 243 8.10 13.75 0.07
C VAL A 243 6.82 13.20 -0.57
N SER A 244 6.98 12.63 -1.76
CA SER A 244 6.00 11.78 -2.42
C SER A 244 6.58 10.37 -2.53
N TYR A 245 5.82 9.39 -2.08
CA TYR A 245 6.24 7.99 -2.02
C TYR A 245 5.14 7.09 -2.55
N LEU A 246 5.51 6.12 -3.36
CA LEU A 246 4.61 5.11 -3.92
C LEU A 246 5.04 3.70 -3.51
N GLU A 247 4.09 2.91 -3.09
CA GLU A 247 4.23 1.48 -2.80
C GLU A 247 3.49 0.66 -3.88
N GLY A 248 4.22 -0.20 -4.56
CA GLY A 248 3.68 -1.21 -5.46
C GLY A 248 3.84 -2.60 -4.85
N CYS A 249 2.76 -3.40 -4.85
CA CYS A 249 2.82 -4.76 -4.32
C CYS A 249 2.23 -5.75 -5.31
N THR A 250 2.93 -6.87 -5.54
CA THR A 250 2.47 -7.92 -6.42
C THR A 250 2.81 -9.32 -5.90
N ALA A 251 2.01 -10.32 -6.30
CA ALA A 251 2.30 -11.74 -6.07
C ALA A 251 1.91 -12.57 -7.28
N PRO A 252 2.60 -13.71 -7.56
CA PRO A 252 2.17 -14.64 -8.60
C PRO A 252 0.87 -15.35 -8.20
N MET A 253 0.12 -15.79 -9.20
CA MET A 253 -1.08 -16.61 -9.00
C MET A 253 -0.74 -17.99 -8.43
N ARG A 254 -1.44 -18.37 -7.35
CA ARG A 254 -1.31 -19.68 -6.71
C ARG A 254 -2.64 -20.14 -6.13
N ASP A 255 -2.81 -21.45 -6.00
CA ASP A 255 -3.99 -22.12 -5.41
C ASP A 255 -3.95 -22.23 -3.88
N GLU A 256 -3.04 -21.50 -3.24
CA GLU A 256 -2.87 -21.41 -1.79
C GLU A 256 -3.17 -19.99 -1.26
N ASN A 257 -3.54 -19.89 0.02
CA ASN A 257 -3.69 -18.60 0.68
C ASN A 257 -2.33 -18.10 1.17
N GLN A 258 -2.03 -16.83 0.93
CA GLN A 258 -0.83 -16.18 1.44
C GLN A 258 -1.21 -14.96 2.28
N LEU A 259 -0.56 -14.81 3.43
CA LEU A 259 -0.77 -13.69 4.34
C LEU A 259 0.18 -12.54 4.02
N HIS A 260 -0.38 -11.38 3.71
CA HIS A 260 0.34 -10.11 3.66
C HIS A 260 -0.10 -9.24 4.84
N ALA A 261 0.80 -9.00 5.79
CA ALA A 261 0.53 -8.20 6.97
C ALA A 261 1.60 -7.11 7.14
N ALA A 262 1.40 -5.98 6.46
CA ALA A 262 2.32 -4.85 6.46
C ALA A 262 1.96 -3.78 7.49
N VAL A 263 2.97 -3.00 7.90
CA VAL A 263 2.80 -1.81 8.74
C VAL A 263 3.48 -0.61 8.10
N VAL A 264 2.77 0.53 8.07
CA VAL A 264 3.31 1.80 7.59
C VAL A 264 3.11 2.88 8.65
N GLU A 265 4.19 3.57 8.96
CA GLU A 265 4.22 4.71 9.89
C GLU A 265 4.69 5.96 9.16
N LEU A 266 3.86 7.01 9.13
CA LEU A 266 4.22 8.31 8.57
C LEU A 266 4.24 9.37 9.66
N ILE A 267 5.27 10.21 9.66
CA ILE A 267 5.44 11.30 10.63
C ILE A 267 5.74 12.58 9.89
N ALA A 268 4.83 13.55 9.99
CA ALA A 268 5.00 14.88 9.43
C ALA A 268 5.16 15.91 10.56
N LEU A 269 6.30 16.61 10.58
CA LEU A 269 6.58 17.68 11.53
C LEU A 269 6.02 19.03 11.05
N ASP A 270 6.38 20.16 11.69
CA ASP A 270 5.83 21.47 11.37
C ASP A 270 5.98 21.81 9.88
N ASP A 271 4.90 22.23 9.24
CA ASP A 271 4.84 22.64 7.84
C ASP A 271 5.28 21.54 6.83
N ALA A 272 5.45 20.29 7.28
CA ALA A 272 5.85 19.18 6.42
C ALA A 272 4.67 18.52 5.69
N GLU A 273 4.95 17.96 4.51
CA GLU A 273 3.95 17.25 3.70
C GLU A 273 4.46 15.89 3.25
N ILE A 274 3.64 14.85 3.46
CA ILE A 274 3.87 13.50 2.94
C ILE A 274 2.70 13.11 2.04
N LYS A 275 3.00 12.78 0.78
CA LYS A 275 2.09 12.06 -0.11
C LYS A 275 2.48 10.59 -0.13
N TYR A 276 1.54 9.72 0.21
CA TYR A 276 1.76 8.27 0.18
C TYR A 276 0.73 7.61 -0.72
N SER A 277 1.19 6.98 -1.77
CA SER A 277 0.35 6.28 -2.73
C SER A 277 0.59 4.76 -2.66
N THR A 278 -0.46 3.96 -2.83
CA THR A 278 -0.35 2.50 -3.00
C THR A 278 -1.10 2.06 -4.23
N VAL A 279 -0.46 1.21 -5.03
CA VAL A 279 -1.12 0.46 -6.10
C VAL A 279 -0.86 -1.03 -5.83
N GLN A 280 -1.94 -1.77 -5.56
CA GLN A 280 -1.83 -3.18 -5.20
C GLN A 280 -2.47 -4.04 -6.27
N ASN A 281 -1.69 -5.02 -6.75
CA ASN A 281 -2.09 -6.01 -7.74
C ASN A 281 -1.81 -7.41 -7.17
N TRP A 282 -2.76 -7.91 -6.41
CA TRP A 282 -2.69 -9.21 -5.78
C TRP A 282 -3.43 -10.28 -6.58
N TYR A 283 -3.34 -11.52 -6.14
CA TYR A 283 -4.07 -12.65 -6.68
C TYR A 283 -5.34 -12.95 -5.86
N PRO A 284 -6.53 -13.06 -6.50
CA PRO A 284 -7.82 -13.18 -5.81
C PRO A 284 -8.20 -14.59 -5.38
N GLY A 285 -7.43 -15.60 -5.72
CA GLY A 285 -7.84 -16.99 -5.69
C GLY A 285 -8.38 -17.46 -7.05
N ASP A 286 -8.83 -18.72 -7.09
CA ASP A 286 -9.42 -19.31 -8.29
C ASP A 286 -10.88 -18.84 -8.51
N LYS A 287 -11.51 -19.34 -9.57
CA LYS A 287 -12.91 -19.02 -9.93
C LYS A 287 -13.93 -19.41 -8.85
N ASP A 288 -13.58 -20.36 -7.98
CA ASP A 288 -14.43 -20.85 -6.90
C ASP A 288 -14.13 -20.11 -5.57
N GLY A 289 -13.21 -19.13 -5.60
CA GLY A 289 -12.79 -18.32 -4.43
C GLY A 289 -11.80 -19.03 -3.50
N LYS A 290 -11.10 -20.06 -3.99
CA LYS A 290 -10.11 -20.79 -3.21
C LYS A 290 -8.72 -20.21 -3.46
N GLY A 291 -7.91 -20.09 -2.42
CA GLY A 291 -6.58 -19.49 -2.48
C GLY A 291 -6.64 -17.97 -2.44
N GLY A 292 -5.54 -17.34 -2.84
CA GLY A 292 -5.41 -15.88 -2.96
C GLY A 292 -4.81 -15.19 -1.73
N ILE A 293 -4.58 -13.89 -1.89
CA ILE A 293 -3.89 -13.08 -0.89
C ILE A 293 -4.85 -12.57 0.19
N TYR A 294 -4.47 -12.75 1.46
CA TYR A 294 -5.06 -12.08 2.61
C TYR A 294 -4.24 -10.83 2.92
N ASN A 295 -4.77 -9.67 2.55
CA ASN A 295 -4.10 -8.38 2.61
C ASN A 295 -4.54 -7.60 3.85
N PHE A 296 -3.85 -7.80 4.98
CA PHE A 296 -4.17 -7.24 6.29
C PHE A 296 -3.14 -6.18 6.67
N VAL A 297 -3.41 -4.91 6.39
CA VAL A 297 -2.42 -3.84 6.47
C VAL A 297 -2.81 -2.76 7.47
N THR A 298 -1.85 -2.37 8.31
CA THR A 298 -1.99 -1.28 9.28
C THR A 298 -1.18 -0.07 8.81
N LYS A 299 -1.84 0.99 8.39
CA LYS A 299 -1.21 2.26 7.98
C LYS A 299 -1.64 3.39 8.90
N ARG A 300 -0.69 4.13 9.48
CA ARG A 300 -0.97 5.26 10.37
C ARG A 300 -0.09 6.45 10.00
N GLY A 301 -0.69 7.62 9.89
CA GLY A 301 0.00 8.90 9.73
C GLY A 301 -0.20 9.80 10.94
N ASP A 302 0.85 10.36 11.47
CA ASP A 302 0.82 11.33 12.56
C ASP A 302 1.26 12.71 12.06
N CYS A 303 0.31 13.59 11.85
CA CYS A 303 0.51 15.01 11.59
C CYS A 303 0.89 15.69 12.91
N ARG A 304 2.14 15.51 13.37
CA ARG A 304 2.63 16.02 14.66
C ARG A 304 2.79 17.51 14.67
N GLY A 305 3.22 18.06 13.56
CA GLY A 305 3.55 19.47 13.45
C GLY A 305 2.36 20.35 13.08
N ARG A 306 2.50 21.64 13.39
CA ARG A 306 1.57 22.68 12.93
C ARG A 306 1.60 22.74 11.40
N ASN A 307 0.44 22.97 10.75
CA ASN A 307 0.23 23.01 9.30
C ASN A 307 0.72 21.75 8.55
N SER A 308 1.10 20.68 9.22
CA SER A 308 1.56 19.46 8.56
C SER A 308 0.44 18.79 7.77
N LYS A 309 0.80 18.04 6.74
CA LYS A 309 -0.15 17.37 5.86
C LYS A 309 0.28 15.94 5.55
N ILE A 310 -0.66 15.00 5.64
CA ILE A 310 -0.50 13.63 5.14
C ILE A 310 -1.66 13.32 4.20
N SER A 311 -1.32 12.87 3.00
CA SER A 311 -2.27 12.46 1.97
C SER A 311 -2.05 11.01 1.61
N TRP A 312 -3.08 10.18 1.79
CA TRP A 312 -3.12 8.79 1.38
C TRP A 312 -3.88 8.66 0.07
N THR A 313 -3.27 8.01 -0.94
CA THR A 313 -3.98 7.57 -2.14
C THR A 313 -3.81 6.06 -2.28
N GLN A 314 -4.89 5.30 -2.38
CA GLN A 314 -4.79 3.86 -2.52
C GLN A 314 -5.67 3.31 -3.63
N VAL A 315 -5.14 2.32 -4.34
CA VAL A 315 -5.85 1.50 -5.31
C VAL A 315 -5.68 0.04 -4.89
N GLU A 316 -6.78 -0.56 -4.46
CA GLU A 316 -6.83 -1.93 -3.96
C GLU A 316 -7.49 -2.81 -5.00
N THR A 317 -6.73 -3.75 -5.56
CA THR A 317 -7.23 -4.74 -6.50
C THR A 317 -6.64 -6.12 -6.20
N GLY A 318 -7.36 -7.16 -6.57
CA GLY A 318 -6.85 -8.51 -6.70
C GLY A 318 -6.78 -9.36 -5.43
N SER A 319 -6.81 -8.80 -4.22
CA SER A 319 -6.78 -9.64 -3.00
C SER A 319 -8.05 -10.47 -2.85
N ALA A 320 -7.92 -11.72 -2.37
CA ALA A 320 -9.07 -12.52 -1.95
C ALA A 320 -9.80 -11.84 -0.77
N ILE A 321 -9.03 -11.41 0.23
CA ILE A 321 -9.52 -10.65 1.40
C ILE A 321 -8.68 -9.40 1.57
N THR A 322 -9.32 -8.23 1.61
CA THR A 322 -8.66 -6.96 1.96
C THR A 322 -9.22 -6.46 3.29
N TRP A 323 -8.30 -6.17 4.22
CA TRP A 323 -8.62 -5.59 5.52
C TRP A 323 -7.62 -4.47 5.85
N LYS A 324 -7.99 -3.21 5.54
CA LYS A 324 -7.03 -2.12 5.52
C LYS A 324 -7.66 -0.76 5.81
N TYR A 325 -7.17 -0.06 6.83
CA TYR A 325 -7.66 1.26 7.23
C TYR A 325 -6.51 2.23 7.50
N PRO A 326 -6.00 2.94 6.48
CA PRO A 326 -5.09 4.05 6.71
C PRO A 326 -5.71 5.09 7.65
N SER A 327 -4.90 5.73 8.48
CA SER A 327 -5.38 6.76 9.38
C SER A 327 -4.51 8.00 9.38
N CYS A 328 -5.10 9.17 9.71
CA CYS A 328 -4.38 10.38 10.04
C CYS A 328 -4.74 10.83 11.46
N ILE A 329 -3.73 10.99 12.30
CA ILE A 329 -3.84 11.63 13.61
C ILE A 329 -3.44 13.10 13.42
N LEU A 330 -4.42 14.00 13.42
CA LEU A 330 -4.25 15.44 13.20
C LEU A 330 -3.94 16.12 14.52
N ARG A 331 -2.69 16.02 14.95
CA ARG A 331 -2.21 16.45 16.27
C ARG A 331 -1.81 17.91 16.30
N GLY A 332 -1.08 18.36 15.28
CA GLY A 332 -0.66 19.74 15.14
C GLY A 332 -1.83 20.66 14.79
N ASP A 333 -1.80 21.90 15.29
CA ASP A 333 -2.77 22.91 14.91
C ASP A 333 -2.73 23.16 13.40
N SER A 334 -3.88 23.32 12.76
CA SER A 334 -4.05 23.51 11.32
C SER A 334 -3.53 22.36 10.45
N SER A 335 -3.25 21.19 11.03
CA SER A 335 -2.82 20.02 10.25
C SER A 335 -3.95 19.46 9.39
N ARG A 336 -3.57 18.75 8.31
CA ARG A 336 -4.50 18.27 7.29
C ARG A 336 -4.27 16.79 6.99
N GLY A 337 -5.38 16.06 6.88
CA GLY A 337 -5.38 14.66 6.48
C GLY A 337 -6.25 14.44 5.24
N GLU A 338 -5.72 13.75 4.24
CA GLU A 338 -6.47 13.42 3.03
C GLU A 338 -6.45 11.90 2.80
N PHE A 339 -7.55 11.39 2.28
CA PHE A 339 -7.68 9.99 1.91
C PHE A 339 -8.46 9.88 0.60
N TYR A 340 -7.82 9.30 -0.40
CA TYR A 340 -8.37 9.01 -1.70
C TYR A 340 -8.25 7.50 -1.96
N SER A 341 -9.36 6.83 -2.26
CA SER A 341 -9.37 5.37 -2.37
C SER A 341 -10.20 4.89 -3.54
N ILE A 342 -9.66 3.91 -4.26
CA ILE A 342 -10.37 3.03 -5.16
C ILE A 342 -10.24 1.62 -4.61
N ALA A 343 -11.36 0.93 -4.40
CA ALA A 343 -11.39 -0.47 -4.00
C ALA A 343 -12.22 -1.25 -5.02
N VAL A 344 -11.57 -2.12 -5.79
CA VAL A 344 -12.21 -2.95 -6.82
C VAL A 344 -12.29 -4.39 -6.32
N SER A 345 -13.47 -4.96 -6.35
CA SER A 345 -13.69 -6.36 -6.01
C SER A 345 -14.54 -7.06 -7.08
N ASN A 346 -14.15 -8.26 -7.44
CA ASN A 346 -14.84 -9.11 -8.41
C ASN A 346 -14.85 -10.58 -7.95
N GLY A 347 -15.65 -11.43 -8.57
CA GLY A 347 -15.73 -12.84 -8.21
C GLY A 347 -16.12 -13.03 -6.74
N HIS A 348 -15.31 -13.73 -5.96
CA HIS A 348 -15.54 -14.00 -4.53
C HIS A 348 -14.75 -13.11 -3.55
N GLN A 349 -14.13 -12.05 -4.06
CA GLN A 349 -13.33 -11.14 -3.24
C GLN A 349 -14.15 -10.42 -2.17
N GLN A 350 -13.54 -10.19 -1.01
CA GLN A 350 -14.15 -9.45 0.09
C GLN A 350 -13.22 -8.31 0.51
N VAL A 351 -13.75 -7.12 0.52
CA VAL A 351 -13.03 -5.91 0.91
C VAL A 351 -13.74 -5.25 2.09
N ASP A 352 -13.04 -5.09 3.19
CA ASP A 352 -13.44 -4.17 4.28
C ASP A 352 -12.30 -3.16 4.46
N SER A 353 -12.44 -2.01 3.83
CA SER A 353 -11.42 -0.97 3.85
C SER A 353 -12.02 0.40 4.15
N GLY A 354 -11.16 1.38 4.37
CA GLY A 354 -11.60 2.74 4.67
C GLY A 354 -10.52 3.54 5.38
N THR A 355 -10.92 4.46 6.24
CA THR A 355 -9.96 5.36 6.88
C THR A 355 -10.41 5.83 8.26
N LYS A 356 -9.44 6.35 9.03
CA LYS A 356 -9.70 7.01 10.32
C LYS A 356 -9.06 8.39 10.31
N MET A 357 -9.85 9.44 10.54
CA MET A 357 -9.38 10.81 10.70
C MET A 357 -9.64 11.28 12.14
N ILE A 358 -8.55 11.46 12.90
CA ILE A 358 -8.61 11.76 14.34
C ILE A 358 -8.10 13.18 14.57
N HIS A 359 -9.00 14.11 14.83
CA HIS A 359 -8.70 15.52 15.04
C HIS A 359 -8.38 15.77 16.53
N LEU A 360 -7.15 16.16 16.83
CA LEU A 360 -6.66 16.50 18.17
C LEU A 360 -6.28 17.98 18.30
N GLY A 361 -5.66 18.54 17.28
CA GLY A 361 -5.25 19.96 17.20
C GLY A 361 -6.41 20.90 16.83
N ARG A 362 -6.17 22.20 16.91
CA ARG A 362 -7.15 23.24 16.54
C ARG A 362 -7.12 23.52 15.05
N ASN A 363 -8.26 23.88 14.45
CA ASN A 363 -8.42 24.23 13.04
C ASN A 363 -7.91 23.14 12.07
N THR A 364 -7.97 21.90 12.49
CA THR A 364 -7.56 20.75 11.68
C THR A 364 -8.62 20.42 10.64
N SER A 365 -8.18 19.93 9.48
CA SER A 365 -9.09 19.55 8.39
C SER A 365 -8.80 18.15 7.84
N SER A 366 -9.84 17.46 7.42
CA SER A 366 -9.69 16.19 6.71
C SER A 366 -10.64 16.09 5.53
N ARG A 367 -10.20 15.36 4.50
CA ARG A 367 -10.97 15.07 3.30
C ARG A 367 -10.89 13.59 2.98
N ILE A 368 -12.03 12.98 2.71
CA ILE A 368 -12.15 11.57 2.37
C ILE A 368 -12.95 11.45 1.08
N ILE A 369 -12.35 10.83 0.05
CA ILE A 369 -13.01 10.46 -1.21
C ILE A 369 -12.77 8.96 -1.42
N SER A 370 -13.82 8.16 -1.31
CA SER A 370 -13.73 6.71 -1.45
C SER A 370 -14.66 6.21 -2.55
N LYS A 371 -14.10 5.45 -3.49
CA LYS A 371 -14.82 4.84 -4.61
C LYS A 371 -14.72 3.32 -4.50
N GLY A 372 -15.84 2.66 -4.20
CA GLY A 372 -15.96 1.21 -4.15
C GLY A 372 -16.59 0.66 -5.42
N ILE A 373 -16.02 -0.40 -6.00
CA ILE A 373 -16.59 -1.12 -7.14
C ILE A 373 -16.74 -2.58 -6.75
N ALA A 374 -17.95 -3.11 -6.87
CA ALA A 374 -18.21 -4.53 -6.61
C ALA A 374 -18.85 -5.18 -7.84
N ALA A 375 -18.34 -6.35 -8.22
CA ALA A 375 -18.81 -7.14 -9.35
C ALA A 375 -18.91 -8.63 -8.97
N GLY A 376 -19.60 -9.43 -9.77
CA GLY A 376 -19.76 -10.87 -9.54
C GLY A 376 -20.47 -11.18 -8.22
N PHE A 377 -19.83 -11.92 -7.32
CA PHE A 377 -20.32 -12.28 -5.98
C PHE A 377 -19.61 -11.50 -4.86
N SER A 378 -18.78 -10.54 -5.23
CA SER A 378 -17.90 -9.84 -4.30
C SER A 378 -18.65 -8.96 -3.29
N GLN A 379 -17.99 -8.68 -2.17
CA GLN A 379 -18.49 -7.81 -1.12
C GLN A 379 -17.49 -6.68 -0.87
N ASN A 380 -17.94 -5.43 -0.98
CA ASN A 380 -17.10 -4.25 -0.79
C ASN A 380 -17.67 -3.39 0.33
N THR A 381 -16.89 -3.24 1.39
CA THR A 381 -17.30 -2.46 2.57
C THR A 381 -16.35 -1.28 2.74
N TYR A 382 -16.91 -0.08 2.76
CA TYR A 382 -16.23 1.11 3.27
C TYR A 382 -16.54 1.30 4.74
N ARG A 383 -15.49 1.48 5.56
CA ARG A 383 -15.62 1.78 6.98
C ARG A 383 -14.83 3.04 7.33
N GLY A 384 -15.51 4.08 7.77
CA GLY A 384 -14.91 5.38 8.08
C GLY A 384 -15.07 5.77 9.54
N LEU A 385 -13.99 6.26 10.15
CA LEU A 385 -14.04 6.93 11.46
C LEU A 385 -13.59 8.37 11.31
N VAL A 386 -14.41 9.32 11.71
CA VAL A 386 -14.04 10.72 11.90
C VAL A 386 -14.32 11.12 13.35
N SER A 387 -13.27 11.48 14.07
CA SER A 387 -13.40 11.83 15.50
C SER A 387 -12.75 13.18 15.79
N ALA A 388 -13.48 14.09 16.47
CA ALA A 388 -12.93 15.32 17.02
C ALA A 388 -12.83 15.24 18.54
N HIS A 389 -11.61 15.38 19.05
CA HIS A 389 -11.35 15.49 20.47
C HIS A 389 -11.93 16.79 21.04
N ARG A 390 -12.18 16.84 22.36
CA ARG A 390 -12.73 18.03 23.05
C ARG A 390 -11.91 19.31 22.82
N LYS A 391 -10.61 19.19 22.57
CA LYS A 391 -9.69 20.33 22.30
C LYS A 391 -9.60 20.72 20.83
N ALA A 392 -10.16 19.94 19.93
CA ALA A 392 -10.08 20.15 18.47
C ALA A 392 -11.08 21.22 18.01
N THR A 393 -10.87 22.46 18.45
CA THR A 393 -11.71 23.61 18.07
C THR A 393 -11.55 23.89 16.57
N GLY A 394 -12.67 24.11 15.87
CA GLY A 394 -12.68 24.42 14.43
C GLY A 394 -12.30 23.25 13.53
N ALA A 395 -12.38 22.00 14.02
CA ALA A 395 -12.14 20.82 13.21
C ALA A 395 -13.17 20.71 12.07
N ARG A 396 -12.72 20.36 10.87
CA ARG A 396 -13.57 20.17 9.69
C ARG A 396 -13.28 18.86 8.99
N ASN A 397 -14.34 18.18 8.53
CA ASN A 397 -14.23 17.01 7.69
C ASN A 397 -15.22 17.10 6.53
N PHE A 398 -14.79 16.63 5.37
CA PHE A 398 -15.66 16.30 4.24
C PHE A 398 -15.41 14.85 3.84
N THR A 399 -16.47 14.05 3.78
CA THR A 399 -16.44 12.64 3.37
C THR A 399 -17.43 12.40 2.24
N ASN A 400 -16.95 11.85 1.15
CA ASN A 400 -17.78 11.33 0.07
C ASN A 400 -17.40 9.87 -0.20
N CYS A 401 -18.39 8.97 -0.09
CA CYS A 401 -18.23 7.52 -0.26
C CYS A 401 -19.21 7.00 -1.29
N ASP A 402 -18.72 6.75 -2.50
CA ASP A 402 -19.57 6.26 -3.57
C ASP A 402 -19.26 4.79 -3.88
N SER A 403 -20.30 4.02 -4.14
CA SER A 403 -20.23 2.62 -4.53
C SER A 403 -20.91 2.39 -5.86
N LEU A 404 -20.25 1.60 -6.73
CA LEU A 404 -20.76 1.18 -8.02
C LEU A 404 -20.91 -0.34 -8.04
N LEU A 405 -22.11 -0.82 -8.35
CA LEU A 405 -22.42 -2.24 -8.46
C LEU A 405 -22.49 -2.64 -9.94
N ILE A 406 -21.86 -3.77 -10.26
CA ILE A 406 -21.87 -4.39 -11.59
C ILE A 406 -22.46 -5.79 -11.44
N GLY A 407 -23.70 -5.99 -11.92
CA GLY A 407 -24.46 -7.23 -11.74
C GLY A 407 -25.36 -7.23 -10.49
N ASP A 408 -25.94 -8.41 -10.17
CA ASP A 408 -27.03 -8.55 -9.17
C ASP A 408 -26.60 -9.24 -7.89
N LYS A 409 -25.43 -9.88 -7.85
CA LYS A 409 -25.01 -10.75 -6.75
C LYS A 409 -23.91 -10.16 -5.88
N CYS A 410 -23.33 -9.05 -6.29
CA CYS A 410 -22.35 -8.30 -5.50
C CYS A 410 -23.02 -7.40 -4.45
N GLY A 411 -22.24 -6.97 -3.46
CA GLY A 411 -22.73 -6.09 -2.40
C GLY A 411 -21.79 -4.94 -2.09
N ALA A 412 -22.37 -3.78 -1.77
CA ALA A 412 -21.65 -2.63 -1.25
C ALA A 412 -22.23 -2.24 0.12
N HIS A 413 -21.34 -1.91 1.05
CA HIS A 413 -21.69 -1.57 2.42
C HIS A 413 -20.92 -0.34 2.87
N THR A 414 -21.62 0.60 3.54
CA THR A 414 -21.00 1.81 4.11
C THR A 414 -21.26 1.83 5.61
N VAL A 415 -20.17 1.90 6.39
CA VAL A 415 -20.20 1.87 7.86
C VAL A 415 -19.51 3.13 8.41
N PRO A 416 -20.20 4.29 8.42
CA PRO A 416 -19.64 5.51 8.98
C PRO A 416 -19.69 5.50 10.51
N TYR A 417 -18.65 6.06 11.14
CA TYR A 417 -18.64 6.38 12.55
C TYR A 417 -18.13 7.81 12.74
N ILE A 418 -18.98 8.69 13.27
CA ILE A 418 -18.69 10.10 13.46
C ILE A 418 -18.84 10.46 14.93
N GLU A 419 -17.77 10.99 15.52
CA GLU A 419 -17.75 11.41 16.90
C GLU A 419 -17.23 12.84 17.05
N ALA A 420 -18.12 13.80 17.30
CA ALA A 420 -17.76 15.20 17.53
C ALA A 420 -17.87 15.55 19.02
N LYS A 421 -16.72 15.58 19.75
CA LYS A 421 -16.66 15.98 21.17
C LYS A 421 -16.42 17.49 21.36
N ASN A 422 -16.42 18.28 20.26
CA ASN A 422 -16.28 19.74 20.29
C ASN A 422 -17.40 20.37 19.48
N GLN A 423 -18.07 21.35 20.06
CA GLN A 423 -19.25 22.00 19.44
C GLN A 423 -18.93 22.83 18.20
N THR A 424 -17.66 23.18 17.98
CA THR A 424 -17.22 23.94 16.79
C THR A 424 -16.78 23.03 15.65
N ALA A 425 -16.84 21.70 15.84
CA ALA A 425 -16.51 20.75 14.78
C ALA A 425 -17.63 20.74 13.71
N HIS A 426 -17.24 20.74 12.45
CA HIS A 426 -18.13 20.67 11.32
C HIS A 426 -17.77 19.49 10.44
N PHE A 427 -18.64 18.48 10.39
CA PHE A 427 -18.41 17.24 9.66
C PHE A 427 -19.54 16.98 8.68
N GLU A 428 -19.16 16.71 7.45
CA GLU A 428 -20.05 16.39 6.35
C GLU A 428 -19.76 14.96 5.87
N HIS A 429 -20.82 14.19 5.65
CA HIS A 429 -20.71 12.83 5.13
C HIS A 429 -21.80 12.59 4.09
N GLU A 430 -21.37 12.25 2.88
CA GLU A 430 -22.22 11.86 1.78
C GLU A 430 -21.88 10.41 1.37
N ALA A 431 -22.89 9.60 1.08
CA ALA A 431 -22.69 8.26 0.57
C ALA A 431 -23.74 7.95 -0.50
N THR A 432 -23.26 7.44 -1.63
CA THR A 432 -24.13 6.99 -2.71
C THR A 432 -23.83 5.55 -3.08
N THR A 433 -24.86 4.84 -3.52
CA THR A 433 -24.70 3.52 -4.14
C THR A 433 -25.50 3.51 -5.43
N SER A 434 -24.85 3.23 -6.53
CA SER A 434 -25.44 3.12 -7.84
C SER A 434 -25.13 1.78 -8.48
N LYS A 435 -26.00 1.32 -9.36
CA LYS A 435 -25.80 0.16 -10.20
C LYS A 435 -25.69 0.61 -11.66
N ILE A 436 -24.81 0.01 -12.43
CA ILE A 436 -24.79 0.21 -13.88
C ILE A 436 -26.13 -0.29 -14.42
N SER A 437 -26.91 0.59 -15.03
CA SER A 437 -28.22 0.22 -15.58
C SER A 437 -28.09 -0.36 -16.97
N ASP A 438 -29.00 -1.29 -17.30
CA ASP A 438 -29.12 -1.86 -18.66
C ASP A 438 -29.37 -0.78 -19.72
N ASP A 439 -30.12 0.29 -19.38
CA ASP A 439 -30.33 1.44 -20.25
C ASP A 439 -29.04 2.18 -20.59
N MET A 440 -28.14 2.36 -19.62
CA MET A 440 -26.86 3.02 -19.84
C MET A 440 -25.97 2.16 -20.75
N LEU A 441 -25.91 0.85 -20.50
CA LEU A 441 -25.16 -0.09 -21.34
C LEU A 441 -25.76 -0.13 -22.75
N PHE A 442 -27.09 -0.21 -22.88
CA PHE A 442 -27.77 -0.16 -24.15
C PHE A 442 -27.44 1.12 -24.93
N TYR A 443 -27.46 2.27 -24.28
CA TYR A 443 -27.14 3.55 -24.92
C TYR A 443 -25.68 3.60 -25.44
N CYS A 444 -24.72 3.04 -24.71
CA CYS A 444 -23.31 2.92 -25.13
C CYS A 444 -23.20 1.95 -26.33
N ARG A 445 -23.86 0.80 -26.26
CA ARG A 445 -23.89 -0.21 -27.35
C ARG A 445 -24.49 0.32 -28.64
N GLN A 446 -25.52 1.16 -28.59
CA GLN A 446 -26.07 1.83 -29.76
C GLN A 446 -25.07 2.76 -30.47
N ARG A 447 -23.99 3.13 -29.81
CA ARG A 447 -22.85 3.91 -30.34
C ARG A 447 -21.68 3.06 -30.79
N GLY A 448 -21.85 1.74 -30.82
CA GLY A 448 -20.85 0.79 -31.32
C GLY A 448 -19.83 0.31 -30.30
N LEU A 449 -20.00 0.65 -29.00
CA LEU A 449 -19.18 0.09 -27.95
C LEU A 449 -19.61 -1.35 -27.63
N SER A 450 -18.65 -2.23 -27.36
CA SER A 450 -18.93 -3.51 -26.72
C SER A 450 -19.43 -3.29 -25.29
N GLU A 451 -19.99 -4.30 -24.68
CA GLU A 451 -20.47 -4.22 -23.30
C GLU A 451 -19.31 -3.97 -22.31
N GLU A 452 -18.17 -4.63 -22.53
CA GLU A 452 -16.95 -4.43 -21.76
C GLU A 452 -16.39 -3.02 -21.90
N GLU A 453 -16.35 -2.46 -23.11
CA GLU A 453 -15.94 -1.08 -23.35
C GLU A 453 -16.88 -0.08 -22.68
N ALA A 454 -18.20 -0.35 -22.69
CA ALA A 454 -19.19 0.48 -22.02
C ALA A 454 -18.99 0.48 -20.48
N VAL A 455 -18.78 -0.69 -19.89
CA VAL A 455 -18.47 -0.81 -18.45
C VAL A 455 -17.15 -0.09 -18.12
N ALA A 456 -16.10 -0.30 -18.91
CA ALA A 456 -14.81 0.37 -18.72
C ALA A 456 -14.94 1.90 -18.78
N LEU A 457 -15.74 2.43 -19.70
CA LEU A 457 -16.00 3.87 -19.81
C LEU A 457 -16.69 4.43 -18.57
N VAL A 458 -17.73 3.76 -18.06
CA VAL A 458 -18.45 4.15 -16.84
C VAL A 458 -17.54 4.11 -15.62
N VAL A 459 -16.78 3.01 -15.46
CA VAL A 459 -15.84 2.82 -14.35
C VAL A 459 -14.75 3.89 -14.36
N ASN A 460 -14.12 4.16 -15.52
CA ASN A 460 -13.09 5.19 -15.62
C ASN A 460 -13.64 6.59 -15.27
N GLY A 461 -14.87 6.90 -15.65
CA GLY A 461 -15.54 8.12 -15.24
C GLY A 461 -15.77 8.19 -13.73
N PHE A 462 -16.20 7.08 -13.11
CA PHE A 462 -16.50 6.98 -11.69
C PHE A 462 -15.27 7.15 -10.79
N VAL A 463 -14.10 6.64 -11.20
CA VAL A 463 -12.87 6.68 -10.39
C VAL A 463 -11.95 7.86 -10.69
N ARG A 464 -12.30 8.70 -11.67
CA ARG A 464 -11.45 9.77 -12.20
C ARG A 464 -10.84 10.68 -11.14
N ASP A 465 -11.64 11.12 -10.16
CA ASP A 465 -11.21 12.07 -9.14
C ASP A 465 -10.08 11.52 -8.26
N VAL A 466 -10.10 10.21 -8.02
CA VAL A 466 -9.05 9.52 -7.24
C VAL A 466 -7.83 9.27 -8.10
N LEU A 467 -8.02 8.82 -9.35
CA LEU A 467 -6.90 8.57 -10.27
C LEU A 467 -6.03 9.82 -10.49
N GLN A 468 -6.64 11.02 -10.52
CA GLN A 468 -5.92 12.28 -10.66
C GLN A 468 -4.98 12.61 -9.48
N GLN A 469 -5.09 11.90 -8.37
CA GLN A 469 -4.20 12.07 -7.21
C GLN A 469 -2.92 11.23 -7.31
N LEU A 470 -2.90 10.22 -8.19
CA LEU A 470 -1.72 9.41 -8.43
C LEU A 470 -0.66 10.16 -9.23
N PRO A 471 0.64 9.87 -9.02
CA PRO A 471 1.68 10.26 -9.95
C PRO A 471 1.39 9.78 -11.38
N MET A 472 1.75 10.60 -12.39
CA MET A 472 1.39 10.33 -13.80
C MET A 472 1.93 9.00 -14.31
N GLU A 473 3.08 8.57 -13.81
CA GLU A 473 3.76 7.33 -14.19
C GLU A 473 2.94 6.09 -13.87
N PHE A 474 2.11 6.17 -12.81
CA PHE A 474 1.31 5.04 -12.33
C PHE A 474 -0.15 5.09 -12.76
N LEU A 475 -0.58 6.20 -13.35
CA LEU A 475 -1.96 6.40 -13.78
C LEU A 475 -2.38 5.38 -14.85
N ALA A 476 -1.53 5.18 -15.88
CA ALA A 476 -1.82 4.25 -16.98
C ALA A 476 -1.84 2.80 -16.52
N GLU A 477 -0.89 2.42 -15.67
CA GLU A 477 -0.85 1.08 -15.05
C GLU A 477 -2.10 0.83 -14.22
N THR A 478 -2.48 1.79 -13.37
CA THR A 478 -3.66 1.67 -12.51
C THR A 478 -4.95 1.51 -13.32
N GLN A 479 -5.13 2.29 -14.39
CA GLN A 479 -6.29 2.16 -15.27
C GLN A 479 -6.39 0.77 -15.90
N LYS A 480 -5.24 0.22 -16.32
CA LYS A 480 -5.16 -1.12 -16.88
C LYS A 480 -5.51 -2.19 -15.84
N LEU A 481 -4.98 -2.07 -14.62
CA LEU A 481 -5.28 -2.98 -13.50
C LEU A 481 -6.77 -3.01 -13.16
N ILE A 482 -7.42 -1.86 -13.11
CA ILE A 482 -8.86 -1.76 -12.87
C ILE A 482 -9.63 -2.49 -13.99
N GLY A 483 -9.22 -2.30 -15.24
CA GLY A 483 -9.83 -3.01 -16.39
C GLY A 483 -9.69 -4.52 -16.27
N ILE A 484 -8.48 -5.02 -16.02
CA ILE A 484 -8.20 -6.46 -15.83
C ILE A 484 -9.01 -7.04 -14.65
N SER A 485 -9.09 -6.31 -13.54
CA SER A 485 -9.82 -6.77 -12.35
C SER A 485 -11.32 -6.93 -12.58
N LEU A 486 -11.88 -6.28 -13.61
CA LEU A 486 -13.28 -6.32 -13.96
C LEU A 486 -13.59 -7.18 -15.20
N GLU A 487 -12.58 -7.80 -15.83
CA GLU A 487 -12.81 -8.73 -16.94
C GLU A 487 -13.74 -9.89 -16.52
N GLY A 488 -14.67 -10.25 -17.39
CA GLY A 488 -15.67 -11.28 -17.12
C GLY A 488 -16.72 -10.91 -16.06
N SER A 489 -16.76 -9.65 -15.61
CA SER A 489 -17.78 -9.18 -14.66
C SER A 489 -19.14 -8.92 -15.33
N VAL A 490 -19.17 -8.90 -16.65
CA VAL A 490 -20.36 -8.71 -17.48
C VAL A 490 -20.58 -10.01 -18.25
N GLY A 491 -21.55 -10.83 -17.83
CA GLY A 491 -21.89 -12.13 -18.45
C GLY A 491 -23.00 -12.81 -17.68
#